data_957245ef9ec8b21da9bb5d3c25bdf4ae
#
_entry.id   957245ef9ec8b21da9bb5d3c25bdf4ae
#
_cell.length_a   1.000
_cell.length_b   1.000
_cell.length_c   1.000
_cell.angle_alpha   90.00
_cell.angle_beta   90.00
_cell.angle_gamma   90.00
#
_symmetry.space_group_name_H-M   'P 1'
#
loop_
_entity.id
_entity.type
_entity.pdbx_description
1 polymer ?
#
loop_
_entity_poly.entity_id
_entity_poly.type
_entity_poly.pdbx_seq_one_letter_code
_entity_poly.pdbx_strand_id
1 'polypeptide(L)'
;MELDNIYFGDCINLMRDIPDKSIDLCVTDAPYLHNKSPLSPTYDGSEWNQKSSFGKSELYKYGGDMMGGMSCFGEEEIDKFLDALKPKMKIMNAYMFCSEEQVPYYCNWANKNSLMFTILVWEKPLSIINKNRFSQNLEYIVRVYDYGTALNRLNNNLYYNRVKKEKPINGKSKNHPTEKPVSIMQEFVGLSSNEGDVVLDAFCGSGTLAIACINTNRHFICFEKNKKFFDIAKKRVKERKQQQTIW
;
A
#
# COMPACT_ATOMS: atom_id res chain seq x y z
N MET A 1 10.72 11.53 14.87
CA MET A 1 9.24 11.27 14.87
C MET A 1 8.89 10.34 16.01
N GLU A 2 7.69 10.51 16.61
CA GLU A 2 7.16 9.58 17.62
C GLU A 2 6.64 8.31 16.96
N LEU A 3 6.84 7.15 17.62
CA LEU A 3 6.30 5.87 17.18
C LEU A 3 4.78 5.81 17.42
N ASP A 4 4.12 4.86 16.78
CA ASP A 4 2.68 4.56 16.89
C ASP A 4 1.79 5.75 16.54
N ASN A 5 2.22 6.51 15.53
CA ASN A 5 1.57 7.72 15.09
C ASN A 5 1.39 7.77 13.56
N ILE A 6 0.37 8.55 13.16
CA ILE A 6 0.09 8.89 11.76
C ILE A 6 0.35 10.38 11.59
N TYR A 7 1.12 10.74 10.58
CA TYR A 7 1.52 12.11 10.27
C TYR A 7 0.83 12.60 9.01
N PHE A 8 0.37 13.83 9.05
CA PHE A 8 -0.28 14.48 7.92
C PHE A 8 0.75 15.17 7.03
N GLY A 9 0.84 14.78 5.77
CA GLY A 9 1.75 15.41 4.82
C GLY A 9 2.22 14.51 3.69
N ASP A 10 3.09 15.07 2.85
CA ASP A 10 3.74 14.36 1.75
C ASP A 10 4.83 13.44 2.29
N CYS A 11 4.88 12.19 1.79
CA CYS A 11 5.78 11.17 2.30
C CYS A 11 7.27 11.51 2.11
N ILE A 12 7.65 12.13 0.99
CA ILE A 12 9.06 12.50 0.73
C ILE A 12 9.52 13.55 1.72
N ASN A 13 8.67 14.52 2.03
CA ASN A 13 8.99 15.56 3.01
C ASN A 13 9.06 14.99 4.43
N LEU A 14 8.09 14.15 4.82
CA LEU A 14 8.03 13.56 6.15
C LEU A 14 9.14 12.54 6.39
N MET A 15 9.59 11.81 5.36
CA MET A 15 10.72 10.89 5.50
C MET A 15 12.03 11.59 5.92
N ARG A 16 12.19 12.89 5.67
CA ARG A 16 13.37 13.65 6.12
C ARG A 16 13.51 13.69 7.64
N ASP A 17 12.38 13.62 8.35
CA ASP A 17 12.32 13.65 9.81
C ASP A 17 12.49 12.26 10.46
N ILE A 18 12.56 11.19 9.66
CA ILE A 18 12.90 9.84 10.14
C ILE A 18 14.42 9.74 10.25
N PRO A 19 14.96 9.30 11.40
CA PRO A 19 16.37 9.00 11.52
C PRO A 19 16.82 7.90 10.55
N ASP A 20 18.02 7.99 10.02
CA ASP A 20 18.57 6.94 9.18
C ASP A 20 18.67 5.62 9.96
N LYS A 21 18.50 4.49 9.27
CA LYS A 21 18.58 3.14 9.84
C LYS A 21 17.70 2.93 11.07
N SER A 22 16.48 3.49 11.07
CA SER A 22 15.54 3.36 12.18
C SER A 22 14.29 2.53 11.84
N ILE A 23 14.06 2.20 10.57
CA ILE A 23 12.93 1.42 10.08
C ILE A 23 13.36 -0.02 9.81
N ASP A 24 12.58 -0.99 10.31
CA ASP A 24 12.83 -2.41 10.15
C ASP A 24 12.13 -2.99 8.90
N LEU A 25 10.93 -2.49 8.60
CA LEU A 25 10.11 -2.95 7.48
C LEU A 25 9.32 -1.79 6.89
N CYS A 26 9.16 -1.77 5.57
CA CYS A 26 8.16 -0.94 4.91
C CYS A 26 7.10 -1.82 4.24
N VAL A 27 5.81 -1.53 4.49
CA VAL A 27 4.70 -2.15 3.76
C VAL A 27 3.75 -1.03 3.36
N THR A 28 3.56 -0.81 2.07
CA THR A 28 2.83 0.37 1.60
C THR A 28 2.06 0.13 0.31
N ASP A 29 0.97 0.87 0.14
CA ASP A 29 0.10 0.85 -1.03
C ASP A 29 0.23 2.19 -1.77
N ALA A 30 1.32 2.32 -2.56
CA ALA A 30 1.60 3.54 -3.33
C ALA A 30 0.50 3.82 -4.37
N PRO A 31 0.31 5.08 -4.80
CA PRO A 31 -0.62 5.41 -5.87
C PRO A 31 -0.33 4.61 -7.15
N TYR A 32 -1.38 4.05 -7.77
CA TYR A 32 -1.20 3.26 -9.00
C TYR A 32 -1.02 4.16 -10.22
N LEU A 33 -0.19 3.69 -11.14
CA LEU A 33 -0.09 4.28 -12.46
C LEU A 33 -1.34 3.90 -13.26
N HIS A 34 -2.16 4.86 -13.59
CA HIS A 34 -3.27 4.69 -14.51
C HIS A 34 -2.87 5.26 -15.87
N ASN A 35 -2.33 4.41 -16.74
CA ASN A 35 -2.08 4.81 -18.11
C ASN A 35 -3.40 5.17 -18.79
N LYS A 36 -3.57 6.44 -19.15
CA LYS A 36 -4.55 6.82 -20.16
C LYS A 36 -4.13 6.13 -21.45
N SER A 37 -4.87 5.09 -21.85
CA SER A 37 -4.61 4.46 -23.15
C SER A 37 -4.60 5.55 -24.20
N PRO A 38 -3.53 5.68 -25.03
CA PRO A 38 -3.53 6.61 -26.16
C PRO A 38 -4.65 6.31 -27.18
N LEU A 39 -5.26 5.12 -27.07
CA LEU A 39 -6.37 4.64 -27.90
C LEU A 39 -7.75 4.99 -27.34
N SER A 40 -7.84 5.71 -26.22
CA SER A 40 -9.09 6.30 -25.75
C SER A 40 -9.04 7.82 -25.93
N PRO A 41 -9.51 8.35 -27.10
CA PRO A 41 -9.38 9.77 -27.45
C PRO A 41 -10.18 10.71 -26.56
N THR A 42 -11.03 10.21 -25.68
CA THR A 42 -12.03 11.01 -24.96
C THR A 42 -12.24 10.53 -23.53
N TYR A 43 -11.18 10.42 -22.73
CA TYR A 43 -11.36 10.27 -21.29
C TYR A 43 -11.17 11.66 -20.63
N ASP A 44 -12.04 12.60 -21.00
CA ASP A 44 -12.16 13.87 -20.28
C ASP A 44 -13.08 13.77 -19.04
N GLY A 45 -13.59 12.58 -18.77
CA GLY A 45 -14.41 12.30 -17.59
C GLY A 45 -15.87 12.74 -17.69
N SER A 46 -16.29 13.46 -18.74
CA SER A 46 -17.60 14.13 -18.73
C SER A 46 -18.78 13.28 -19.23
N GLU A 47 -18.62 12.45 -20.26
CA GLU A 47 -19.76 11.72 -20.83
C GLU A 47 -19.97 10.29 -20.28
N TRP A 48 -18.93 9.60 -19.89
CA TRP A 48 -19.03 8.24 -19.34
C TRP A 48 -19.64 8.23 -17.93
N ASN A 49 -19.46 9.29 -17.17
CA ASN A 49 -19.96 9.45 -15.81
C ASN A 49 -21.48 9.54 -15.72
N GLN A 50 -22.19 9.95 -16.79
CA GLN A 50 -23.64 10.12 -16.74
C GLN A 50 -24.44 8.85 -17.05
N LYS A 51 -23.85 7.84 -17.71
CA LYS A 51 -24.56 6.66 -18.23
C LYS A 51 -24.21 5.33 -17.57
N SER A 52 -23.18 5.25 -16.73
CA SER A 52 -22.79 4.00 -16.07
C SER A 52 -23.14 3.98 -14.58
N SER A 53 -23.52 2.82 -14.06
CA SER A 53 -23.68 2.60 -12.61
C SER A 53 -22.37 2.89 -11.81
N PHE A 54 -21.23 2.88 -12.46
CA PHE A 54 -19.92 3.23 -11.93
C PHE A 54 -19.77 4.74 -11.69
N GLY A 55 -20.31 5.58 -12.57
CA GLY A 55 -20.27 7.04 -12.44
C GLY A 55 -21.11 7.59 -11.29
N LYS A 56 -21.99 6.76 -10.71
CA LYS A 56 -22.80 7.10 -9.53
C LYS A 56 -22.16 6.64 -8.22
N SER A 57 -21.03 5.93 -8.25
CA SER A 57 -20.33 5.51 -7.05
C SER A 57 -19.67 6.71 -6.36
N GLU A 58 -19.70 6.75 -5.03
CA GLU A 58 -19.00 7.78 -4.25
C GLU A 58 -17.51 7.86 -4.58
N LEU A 59 -16.91 6.76 -5.08
CA LEU A 59 -15.54 6.72 -5.61
C LEU A 59 -15.29 7.79 -6.66
N TYR A 60 -16.28 8.03 -7.54
CA TYR A 60 -16.16 8.97 -8.64
C TYR A 60 -16.47 10.41 -8.20
N LYS A 61 -17.40 10.60 -7.27
CA LYS A 61 -17.65 11.91 -6.66
C LYS A 61 -16.43 12.45 -5.91
N TYR A 62 -15.60 11.55 -5.36
CA TYR A 62 -14.36 11.91 -4.67
C TYR A 62 -13.13 11.83 -5.58
N GLY A 63 -13.21 11.16 -6.74
CA GLY A 63 -12.10 10.98 -7.67
C GLY A 63 -11.66 12.25 -8.40
N GLY A 64 -12.57 13.20 -8.61
CA GLY A 64 -12.23 14.49 -9.20
C GLY A 64 -11.33 15.33 -8.28
N ASP A 65 -11.64 15.40 -7.00
CA ASP A 65 -10.86 16.17 -6.02
C ASP A 65 -9.80 15.33 -5.27
N MET A 66 -10.01 14.00 -5.14
CA MET A 66 -9.04 13.07 -4.54
C MET A 66 -7.86 12.76 -5.45
N MET A 67 -8.09 12.76 -6.75
CA MET A 67 -7.06 12.64 -7.77
C MET A 67 -6.64 14.01 -8.26
N GLY A 68 -6.67 15.04 -7.43
CA GLY A 68 -6.26 16.41 -7.74
C GLY A 68 -4.96 16.46 -8.54
N GLY A 69 -5.08 16.44 -9.89
CA GLY A 69 -4.06 16.07 -10.81
C GLY A 69 -3.62 14.63 -10.54
N MET A 70 -4.08 13.64 -11.31
CA MET A 70 -3.53 12.27 -11.28
C MET A 70 -2.02 12.39 -11.37
N SER A 71 -1.34 12.39 -10.24
CA SER A 71 0.10 12.26 -10.24
C SER A 71 0.37 10.86 -10.79
N CYS A 72 0.91 10.79 -11.99
CA CYS A 72 1.46 9.56 -12.52
C CYS A 72 2.53 9.14 -11.51
N PHE A 73 2.24 8.18 -10.64
CA PHE A 73 3.27 7.57 -9.79
C PHE A 73 4.03 6.58 -10.67
N GLY A 74 4.82 7.15 -11.58
CA GLY A 74 5.61 6.45 -12.57
C GLY A 74 7.01 6.13 -12.08
N GLU A 75 7.93 5.85 -13.02
CA GLU A 75 9.31 5.44 -12.71
C GLU A 75 10.03 6.50 -11.87
N GLU A 76 9.90 7.77 -12.22
CA GLU A 76 10.59 8.87 -11.53
C GLU A 76 10.11 9.04 -10.09
N GLU A 77 8.79 8.94 -9.82
CA GLU A 77 8.22 9.04 -8.47
C GLU A 77 8.59 7.81 -7.64
N ILE A 78 8.63 6.63 -8.24
CA ILE A 78 9.08 5.39 -7.59
C ILE A 78 10.55 5.48 -7.21
N ASP A 79 11.42 5.91 -8.13
CA ASP A 79 12.84 6.11 -7.86
C ASP A 79 13.04 7.10 -6.71
N LYS A 80 12.39 8.27 -6.75
CA LYS A 80 12.45 9.28 -5.66
C LYS A 80 11.98 8.73 -4.31
N PHE A 81 10.89 7.96 -4.32
CA PHE A 81 10.36 7.34 -3.10
C PHE A 81 11.33 6.32 -2.52
N LEU A 82 11.85 5.41 -3.32
CA LEU A 82 12.75 4.35 -2.87
C LEU A 82 14.13 4.90 -2.47
N ASP A 83 14.63 5.93 -3.16
CA ASP A 83 15.86 6.64 -2.80
C ASP A 83 15.73 7.37 -1.44
N ALA A 84 14.55 7.92 -1.15
CA ALA A 84 14.27 8.53 0.16
C ALA A 84 14.08 7.47 1.26
N LEU A 85 13.49 6.31 0.94
CA LEU A 85 13.24 5.22 1.87
C LEU A 85 14.52 4.48 2.26
N LYS A 86 15.38 4.14 1.28
CA LYS A 86 16.54 3.27 1.47
C LYS A 86 17.44 3.67 2.65
N PRO A 87 17.85 4.95 2.83
CA PRO A 87 18.68 5.33 3.98
C PRO A 87 17.97 5.18 5.32
N LYS A 88 16.64 5.19 5.38
CA LYS A 88 15.84 5.05 6.60
C LYS A 88 15.75 3.61 7.09
N MET A 89 15.93 2.66 6.17
CA MET A 89 15.89 1.24 6.48
C MET A 89 17.16 0.78 7.20
N LYS A 90 17.02 -0.02 8.26
CA LYS A 90 18.16 -0.73 8.90
C LYS A 90 18.81 -1.69 7.91
N ILE A 91 17.98 -2.47 7.24
CA ILE A 91 18.29 -3.37 6.13
C ILE A 91 17.11 -3.23 5.15
N MET A 92 17.39 -3.10 3.85
CA MET A 92 16.28 -2.95 2.89
C MET A 92 15.34 -4.14 2.95
N ASN A 93 14.07 -3.90 3.25
CA ASN A 93 13.00 -4.88 3.29
C ASN A 93 11.65 -4.15 3.15
N ALA A 94 11.13 -4.12 1.94
CA ALA A 94 9.96 -3.31 1.62
C ALA A 94 9.00 -4.05 0.70
N TYR A 95 7.70 -3.99 1.01
CA TYR A 95 6.60 -4.49 0.18
C TYR A 95 5.81 -3.31 -0.37
N MET A 96 5.73 -3.19 -1.69
CA MET A 96 4.97 -2.17 -2.39
C MET A 96 3.84 -2.82 -3.18
N PHE A 97 2.59 -2.51 -2.82
CA PHE A 97 1.45 -2.82 -3.69
C PHE A 97 1.51 -1.91 -4.91
N CYS A 98 1.23 -2.44 -6.08
CA CYS A 98 1.37 -1.70 -7.33
C CYS A 98 0.47 -2.26 -8.45
N SER A 99 0.30 -1.47 -9.52
CA SER A 99 -0.28 -1.95 -10.77
C SER A 99 0.73 -2.79 -11.56
N GLU A 100 0.24 -3.55 -12.56
CA GLU A 100 1.11 -4.35 -13.43
C GLU A 100 2.15 -3.50 -14.18
N GLU A 101 1.79 -2.28 -14.53
CA GLU A 101 2.68 -1.35 -15.25
C GLU A 101 3.83 -0.85 -14.37
N GLN A 102 3.64 -0.83 -13.05
CA GLN A 102 4.66 -0.35 -12.10
C GLN A 102 5.66 -1.44 -11.70
N VAL A 103 5.31 -2.72 -11.86
CA VAL A 103 6.20 -3.85 -11.50
C VAL A 103 7.61 -3.69 -12.10
N PRO A 104 7.77 -3.38 -13.41
CA PRO A 104 9.11 -3.21 -13.98
C PRO A 104 9.92 -2.10 -13.32
N TYR A 105 9.30 -1.01 -12.90
CA TYR A 105 10.02 0.13 -12.29
C TYR A 105 10.62 -0.26 -10.94
N TYR A 106 9.84 -0.92 -10.07
CA TYR A 106 10.34 -1.43 -8.80
C TYR A 106 11.47 -2.45 -8.98
N CYS A 107 11.32 -3.37 -9.94
CA CYS A 107 12.34 -4.38 -10.25
C CYS A 107 13.62 -3.75 -10.81
N ASN A 108 13.49 -2.76 -11.70
CA ASN A 108 14.62 -2.04 -12.26
C ASN A 108 15.39 -1.26 -11.18
N TRP A 109 14.66 -0.56 -10.29
CA TRP A 109 15.29 0.14 -9.19
C TRP A 109 16.05 -0.83 -8.26
N ALA A 110 15.48 -1.98 -7.94
CA ALA A 110 16.15 -3.01 -7.16
C ALA A 110 17.44 -3.48 -7.83
N ASN A 111 17.41 -3.78 -9.13
CA ASN A 111 18.58 -4.18 -9.90
C ASN A 111 19.67 -3.10 -9.92
N LYS A 112 19.30 -1.83 -10.18
CA LYS A 112 20.22 -0.67 -10.16
C LYS A 112 20.93 -0.53 -8.79
N ASN A 113 20.25 -0.94 -7.71
CA ASN A 113 20.74 -0.82 -6.34
C ASN A 113 21.36 -2.11 -5.78
N SER A 114 21.57 -3.15 -6.61
CA SER A 114 22.11 -4.47 -6.21
C SER A 114 21.29 -5.16 -5.11
N LEU A 115 19.98 -4.98 -5.15
CA LEU A 115 19.02 -5.57 -4.23
C LEU A 115 18.28 -6.73 -4.87
N MET A 116 17.77 -7.62 -4.05
CA MET A 116 16.89 -8.70 -4.47
C MET A 116 15.45 -8.21 -4.59
N PHE A 117 14.65 -8.87 -5.42
CA PHE A 117 13.21 -8.66 -5.41
C PHE A 117 12.43 -9.97 -5.57
N THR A 118 11.18 -9.95 -5.12
CA THR A 118 10.23 -11.03 -5.32
C THR A 118 8.88 -10.42 -5.68
N ILE A 119 8.25 -10.93 -6.74
CA ILE A 119 6.91 -10.54 -7.14
C ILE A 119 5.92 -11.50 -6.47
N LEU A 120 4.96 -10.93 -5.74
CA LEU A 120 3.82 -11.61 -5.18
C LEU A 120 2.54 -11.08 -5.86
N VAL A 121 1.47 -11.86 -5.75
CA VAL A 121 0.18 -11.53 -6.36
C VAL A 121 -0.91 -11.73 -5.33
N TRP A 122 -1.78 -10.73 -5.17
CA TRP A 122 -3.04 -10.91 -4.47
C TRP A 122 -4.14 -11.19 -5.47
N GLU A 123 -4.64 -12.44 -5.44
CA GLU A 123 -5.76 -12.89 -6.25
C GLU A 123 -7.08 -12.54 -5.57
N LYS A 124 -7.88 -11.70 -6.23
CA LYS A 124 -9.23 -11.34 -5.80
C LYS A 124 -10.24 -12.31 -6.44
N PRO A 125 -11.40 -12.55 -5.79
CA PRO A 125 -12.49 -13.25 -6.46
C PRO A 125 -12.81 -12.57 -7.79
N LEU A 126 -13.12 -13.37 -8.81
CA LEU A 126 -13.47 -12.90 -10.14
C LEU A 126 -14.52 -11.78 -10.07
N SER A 127 -14.17 -10.64 -10.60
CA SER A 127 -15.06 -9.53 -10.89
C SER A 127 -15.48 -9.57 -12.35
N ILE A 128 -16.25 -8.60 -12.78
CA ILE A 128 -16.88 -8.46 -14.09
C ILE A 128 -15.97 -8.91 -15.24
N ILE A 129 -16.44 -9.88 -16.06
CA ILE A 129 -15.76 -10.32 -17.27
C ILE A 129 -15.97 -9.25 -18.35
N ASN A 130 -14.89 -8.62 -18.78
CA ASN A 130 -14.87 -7.74 -19.94
C ASN A 130 -14.71 -8.58 -21.23
N LYS A 131 -15.53 -8.33 -22.24
CA LYS A 131 -15.54 -9.10 -23.51
C LYS A 131 -14.18 -9.10 -24.26
N ASN A 132 -13.35 -8.09 -24.04
CA ASN A 132 -12.12 -7.85 -24.84
C ASN A 132 -10.84 -7.73 -23.99
N ARG A 133 -10.88 -8.07 -22.70
CA ARG A 133 -9.71 -7.97 -21.80
C ARG A 133 -9.73 -9.13 -20.81
N PHE A 134 -8.55 -9.52 -20.34
CA PHE A 134 -8.44 -10.41 -19.20
C PHE A 134 -9.05 -9.75 -17.96
N SER A 135 -9.56 -10.56 -17.02
CA SER A 135 -10.07 -10.08 -15.74
C SER A 135 -8.98 -9.42 -14.93
N GLN A 136 -9.29 -8.26 -14.37
CA GLN A 136 -8.37 -7.53 -13.46
C GLN A 136 -8.57 -8.01 -12.02
N ASN A 137 -8.42 -9.30 -11.79
CA ASN A 137 -8.58 -9.94 -10.49
C ASN A 137 -7.25 -10.04 -9.70
N LEU A 138 -6.17 -9.54 -10.26
CA LEU A 138 -4.85 -9.58 -9.63
C LEU A 138 -4.41 -8.17 -9.22
N GLU A 139 -3.83 -8.07 -8.01
CA GLU A 139 -2.98 -6.96 -7.61
C GLU A 139 -1.57 -7.47 -7.38
N TYR A 140 -0.59 -6.69 -7.80
CA TYR A 140 0.82 -7.05 -7.67
C TYR A 140 1.41 -6.44 -6.42
N ILE A 141 2.35 -7.18 -5.82
CA ILE A 141 3.16 -6.70 -4.71
C ILE A 141 4.61 -7.01 -5.06
N VAL A 142 5.46 -6.00 -5.08
CA VAL A 142 6.89 -6.19 -5.24
C VAL A 142 7.55 -6.07 -3.87
N ARG A 143 8.19 -7.15 -3.41
CA ARG A 143 9.11 -7.10 -2.27
C ARG A 143 10.50 -6.79 -2.79
N VAL A 144 11.12 -5.71 -2.30
CA VAL A 144 12.54 -5.37 -2.53
C VAL A 144 13.28 -5.52 -1.22
N TYR A 145 14.42 -6.24 -1.23
CA TYR A 145 15.13 -6.58 -0.01
C TYR A 145 16.61 -6.85 -0.23
N ASP A 146 17.42 -6.66 0.83
CA ASP A 146 18.83 -7.02 0.84
C ASP A 146 19.05 -8.54 0.77
N TYR A 147 20.13 -8.96 0.11
CA TYR A 147 20.53 -10.36 0.10
C TYR A 147 20.70 -10.91 1.52
N GLY A 148 20.14 -12.07 1.78
CA GLY A 148 20.20 -12.70 3.10
C GLY A 148 19.09 -12.26 4.08
N THR A 149 18.21 -11.32 3.70
CA THR A 149 17.03 -10.97 4.51
C THR A 149 16.07 -12.16 4.59
N ALA A 150 16.02 -12.82 5.73
CA ALA A 150 15.19 -13.99 5.96
C ALA A 150 13.72 -13.62 6.19
N LEU A 151 12.83 -14.57 5.94
CA LEU A 151 11.45 -14.54 6.42
C LEU A 151 11.34 -15.30 7.75
N ASN A 152 10.53 -14.78 8.66
CA ASN A 152 10.22 -15.46 9.91
C ASN A 152 9.48 -16.76 9.65
N ARG A 153 9.76 -17.78 10.46
CA ARG A 153 9.01 -19.04 10.41
C ARG A 153 7.66 -18.86 11.10
N LEU A 154 6.59 -18.88 10.33
CA LEU A 154 5.22 -18.88 10.83
C LEU A 154 4.65 -20.30 10.75
N ASN A 155 3.71 -20.61 11.63
CA ASN A 155 3.12 -21.96 11.76
C ASN A 155 2.27 -22.40 10.54
N ASN A 156 2.01 -21.52 9.61
CA ASN A 156 1.22 -21.79 8.42
C ASN A 156 2.07 -21.66 7.15
N ASN A 157 2.36 -22.76 6.48
CA ASN A 157 3.15 -22.78 5.25
C ASN A 157 2.50 -22.01 4.09
N LEU A 158 1.19 -21.76 4.13
CA LEU A 158 0.49 -20.97 3.10
C LEU A 158 0.96 -19.51 3.04
N TYR A 159 1.51 -18.98 4.16
CA TYR A 159 2.06 -17.63 4.19
C TYR A 159 3.27 -17.42 3.26
N TYR A 160 3.98 -18.51 2.90
CA TYR A 160 5.13 -18.43 1.98
C TYR A 160 4.73 -18.50 0.50
N ASN A 161 3.46 -18.73 0.19
CA ASN A 161 2.98 -18.70 -1.18
C ASN A 161 3.04 -17.29 -1.76
N ARG A 162 3.50 -17.19 -3.01
CA ARG A 162 3.53 -15.91 -3.73
C ARG A 162 2.14 -15.44 -4.15
N VAL A 163 1.17 -16.31 -4.24
CA VAL A 163 -0.23 -15.98 -4.54
C VAL A 163 -1.00 -15.91 -3.24
N LYS A 164 -1.51 -14.74 -2.90
CA LYS A 164 -2.34 -14.46 -1.73
C LYS A 164 -3.82 -14.53 -2.13
N LYS A 165 -4.65 -15.24 -1.36
CA LYS A 165 -6.07 -15.47 -1.66
C LYS A 165 -6.95 -14.92 -0.54
N GLU A 166 -6.92 -13.62 -0.36
CA GLU A 166 -7.74 -12.93 0.62
C GLU A 166 -8.95 -12.26 -0.02
N LYS A 167 -10.09 -12.33 0.64
CA LYS A 167 -11.29 -11.63 0.16
C LYS A 167 -11.13 -10.12 0.34
N PRO A 168 -11.45 -9.32 -0.70
CA PRO A 168 -11.51 -7.87 -0.54
C PRO A 168 -12.54 -7.48 0.52
N ILE A 169 -12.31 -6.36 1.21
CA ILE A 169 -13.28 -5.81 2.14
C ILE A 169 -14.55 -5.41 1.37
N ASN A 170 -15.72 -5.79 1.85
CA ASN A 170 -17.00 -5.45 1.22
C ASN A 170 -17.28 -3.94 1.28
N GLY A 171 -17.90 -3.40 0.22
CA GLY A 171 -18.08 -1.96 0.03
C GLY A 171 -18.74 -1.18 1.18
N LYS A 172 -19.67 -1.81 1.94
CA LYS A 172 -20.35 -1.17 3.09
C LYS A 172 -19.47 -1.02 4.34
N SER A 173 -18.40 -1.81 4.46
CA SER A 173 -17.47 -1.80 5.60
C SER A 173 -16.13 -1.13 5.29
N LYS A 174 -15.97 -0.57 4.08
CA LYS A 174 -14.75 0.11 3.67
C LYS A 174 -14.64 1.52 4.27
N ASN A 175 -13.51 1.81 4.88
CA ASN A 175 -13.14 3.17 5.30
C ASN A 175 -12.41 3.93 4.19
N HIS A 176 -11.91 3.22 3.19
CA HIS A 176 -11.21 3.74 2.01
C HIS A 176 -11.61 2.94 0.77
N PRO A 177 -11.75 3.57 -0.41
CA PRO A 177 -12.16 2.89 -1.65
C PRO A 177 -11.32 1.66 -2.01
N THR A 178 -10.01 1.76 -1.83
CA THR A 178 -9.02 0.71 -2.14
C THR A 178 -8.44 0.05 -0.89
N GLU A 179 -9.18 0.04 0.23
CA GLU A 179 -8.71 -0.52 1.49
C GLU A 179 -8.26 -1.97 1.34
N LYS A 180 -7.02 -2.24 1.74
CA LYS A 180 -6.46 -3.59 1.76
C LYS A 180 -6.96 -4.37 2.99
N PRO A 181 -7.13 -5.70 2.90
CA PRO A 181 -7.43 -6.54 4.07
C PRO A 181 -6.33 -6.43 5.13
N VAL A 182 -6.74 -6.30 6.40
CA VAL A 182 -5.80 -6.27 7.53
C VAL A 182 -4.99 -7.58 7.60
N SER A 183 -5.61 -8.71 7.26
CA SER A 183 -4.96 -10.03 7.23
C SER A 183 -3.72 -10.08 6.33
N ILE A 184 -3.78 -9.50 5.12
CA ILE A 184 -2.61 -9.44 4.22
C ILE A 184 -1.49 -8.59 4.83
N MET A 185 -1.83 -7.44 5.42
CA MET A 185 -0.84 -6.59 6.08
C MET A 185 -0.21 -7.29 7.28
N GLN A 186 -1.02 -7.98 8.13
CA GLN A 186 -0.52 -8.76 9.26
C GLN A 186 0.40 -9.90 8.81
N GLU A 187 0.09 -10.54 7.69
CA GLU A 187 0.92 -11.58 7.13
C GLU A 187 2.31 -11.04 6.75
N PHE A 188 2.41 -9.94 6.01
CA PHE A 188 3.70 -9.35 5.62
C PHE A 188 4.48 -8.82 6.83
N VAL A 189 3.78 -8.19 7.78
CA VAL A 189 4.38 -7.74 9.04
C VAL A 189 4.93 -8.93 9.83
N GLY A 190 4.16 -9.99 10.01
CA GLY A 190 4.60 -11.20 10.73
C GLY A 190 5.74 -11.94 10.06
N LEU A 191 5.72 -12.02 8.71
CA LEU A 191 6.78 -12.69 7.94
C LEU A 191 8.12 -11.94 7.97
N SER A 192 8.10 -10.62 8.07
CA SER A 192 9.27 -9.79 7.76
C SER A 192 9.67 -8.81 8.85
N SER A 193 9.10 -8.91 10.03
CA SER A 193 9.50 -8.16 11.23
C SER A 193 9.27 -8.97 12.51
N ASN A 194 9.85 -8.52 13.61
CA ASN A 194 9.67 -9.08 14.95
C ASN A 194 8.82 -8.15 15.81
N GLU A 195 8.33 -8.65 16.94
CA GLU A 195 7.65 -7.79 17.93
C GLU A 195 8.58 -6.68 18.39
N GLY A 196 8.05 -5.46 18.50
CA GLY A 196 8.80 -4.25 18.82
C GLY A 196 9.52 -3.59 17.65
N ASP A 197 9.59 -4.21 16.45
CA ASP A 197 10.14 -3.60 15.25
C ASP A 197 9.28 -2.43 14.76
N VAL A 198 9.90 -1.48 14.05
CA VAL A 198 9.26 -0.29 13.50
C VAL A 198 8.90 -0.51 12.03
N VAL A 199 7.62 -0.42 11.72
CA VAL A 199 7.08 -0.59 10.37
C VAL A 199 6.60 0.76 9.81
N LEU A 200 7.05 1.07 8.59
CA LEU A 200 6.65 2.29 7.87
C LEU A 200 5.55 2.00 6.85
N ASP A 201 4.55 2.88 6.80
CA ASP A 201 3.61 3.01 5.67
C ASP A 201 3.62 4.45 5.15
N ALA A 202 4.16 4.64 3.97
CA ALA A 202 4.31 5.97 3.37
C ALA A 202 3.03 6.50 2.70
N PHE A 203 2.00 5.65 2.52
CA PHE A 203 0.72 5.96 1.85
C PHE A 203 -0.44 5.29 2.59
N CYS A 204 -0.62 5.63 3.86
CA CYS A 204 -1.38 4.79 4.78
C CYS A 204 -2.90 4.77 4.56
N GLY A 205 -3.45 5.68 3.78
CA GLY A 205 -4.89 5.73 3.50
C GLY A 205 -5.73 5.72 4.78
N SER A 206 -6.56 4.69 4.96
CA SER A 206 -7.39 4.51 6.16
C SER A 206 -6.66 3.87 7.35
N GLY A 207 -5.34 3.67 7.30
CA GLY A 207 -4.54 3.17 8.41
C GLY A 207 -4.54 1.65 8.60
N THR A 208 -4.74 0.88 7.54
CA THR A 208 -4.81 -0.58 7.62
C THR A 208 -3.52 -1.20 8.16
N LEU A 209 -2.34 -0.71 7.74
CA LEU A 209 -1.07 -1.18 8.27
C LEU A 209 -0.92 -0.86 9.76
N ALA A 210 -1.29 0.33 10.19
CA ALA A 210 -1.24 0.69 11.62
C ALA A 210 -2.04 -0.28 12.49
N ILE A 211 -3.24 -0.69 12.02
CA ILE A 211 -4.05 -1.72 12.69
C ILE A 211 -3.33 -3.08 12.70
N ALA A 212 -2.69 -3.46 11.59
CA ALA A 212 -1.93 -4.69 11.51
C ALA A 212 -0.75 -4.70 12.51
N CYS A 213 -0.02 -3.59 12.62
CA CYS A 213 1.07 -3.42 13.59
C CYS A 213 0.57 -3.52 15.03
N ILE A 214 -0.52 -2.83 15.39
CA ILE A 214 -1.14 -2.94 16.70
C ILE A 214 -1.50 -4.39 17.03
N ASN A 215 -2.11 -5.12 16.09
CA ASN A 215 -2.52 -6.51 16.29
C ASN A 215 -1.35 -7.48 16.46
N THR A 216 -0.17 -7.09 16.04
CA THR A 216 1.03 -7.96 16.00
C THR A 216 2.16 -7.46 16.89
N ASN A 217 1.90 -6.50 17.80
CA ASN A 217 2.88 -5.90 18.70
C ASN A 217 4.10 -5.28 18.00
N ARG A 218 3.87 -4.61 16.85
CA ARG A 218 4.88 -3.81 16.17
C ARG A 218 4.60 -2.34 16.34
N HIS A 219 5.65 -1.52 16.33
CA HIS A 219 5.52 -0.07 16.23
C HIS A 219 5.27 0.34 14.78
N PHE A 220 4.66 1.50 14.58
CA PHE A 220 4.42 2.02 13.24
C PHE A 220 4.70 3.52 13.14
N ILE A 221 5.08 3.94 11.93
CA ILE A 221 5.06 5.32 11.47
C ILE A 221 4.27 5.31 10.17
N CYS A 222 3.23 6.16 10.06
CA CYS A 222 2.39 6.18 8.87
C CYS A 222 2.26 7.61 8.34
N PHE A 223 2.20 7.78 7.03
CA PHE A 223 2.03 9.06 6.36
C PHE A 223 0.76 9.08 5.53
N GLU A 224 0.03 10.20 5.57
CA GLU A 224 -1.16 10.41 4.74
C GLU A 224 -1.27 11.90 4.37
N LYS A 225 -1.34 12.18 3.05
CA LYS A 225 -1.46 13.55 2.56
C LYS A 225 -2.90 14.04 2.39
N ASN A 226 -3.86 13.12 2.32
CA ASN A 226 -5.28 13.46 2.23
C ASN A 226 -5.86 13.63 3.63
N LYS A 227 -6.31 14.85 3.95
CA LYS A 227 -6.83 15.19 5.28
C LYS A 227 -7.98 14.28 5.73
N LYS A 228 -8.89 13.94 4.84
CA LYS A 228 -10.03 13.07 5.13
C LYS A 228 -9.58 11.67 5.56
N PHE A 229 -8.65 11.06 4.81
CA PHE A 229 -8.13 9.74 5.13
C PHE A 229 -7.25 9.75 6.38
N PHE A 230 -6.47 10.80 6.55
CA PHE A 230 -5.72 11.02 7.78
C PHE A 230 -6.64 11.00 9.02
N ASP A 231 -7.76 11.73 8.99
CA ASP A 231 -8.70 11.79 10.12
C ASP A 231 -9.38 10.43 10.36
N ILE A 232 -9.74 9.71 9.29
CA ILE A 232 -10.26 8.35 9.37
C ILE A 232 -9.24 7.41 10.02
N ALA A 233 -7.99 7.44 9.56
CA ALA A 233 -6.93 6.58 10.06
C ALA A 233 -6.63 6.86 11.55
N LYS A 234 -6.54 8.13 11.97
CA LYS A 234 -6.35 8.53 13.37
C LYS A 234 -7.48 8.01 14.26
N LYS A 235 -8.74 8.18 13.84
CA LYS A 235 -9.90 7.68 14.57
C LYS A 235 -9.84 6.16 14.73
N ARG A 236 -9.58 5.44 13.64
CA ARG A 236 -9.53 3.98 13.60
C ARG A 236 -8.43 3.41 14.50
N VAL A 237 -7.25 4.02 14.47
CA VAL A 237 -6.13 3.64 15.36
C VAL A 237 -6.48 3.87 16.81
N LYS A 238 -7.09 5.01 17.14
CA LYS A 238 -7.54 5.32 18.50
C LYS A 238 -8.53 4.28 19.04
N GLU A 239 -9.54 3.94 18.23
CA GLU A 239 -10.55 2.93 18.57
C GLU A 239 -9.90 1.55 18.78
N ARG A 240 -8.95 1.16 17.93
CA ARG A 240 -8.26 -0.12 18.08
C ARG A 240 -7.38 -0.20 19.33
N LYS A 241 -6.64 0.86 19.65
CA LYS A 241 -5.85 0.94 20.91
C LYS A 241 -6.72 0.81 22.14
N GLN A 242 -7.90 1.46 22.16
CA GLN A 242 -8.85 1.33 23.27
C GLN A 242 -9.36 -0.10 23.46
N GLN A 243 -9.63 -0.83 22.37
CA GLN A 243 -10.06 -2.23 22.45
C GLN A 243 -9.02 -3.16 23.05
N GLN A 244 -7.72 -2.88 22.88
CA GLN A 244 -6.65 -3.69 23.48
C GLN A 244 -6.47 -3.43 24.97
N THR A 245 -6.84 -2.26 25.48
CA THR A 245 -6.67 -1.90 26.89
C THR A 245 -7.75 -2.50 27.80
N ILE A 246 -8.79 -3.11 27.22
CA ILE A 246 -9.95 -3.67 27.96
C ILE A 246 -9.74 -5.16 28.31
N TRP A 247 -8.68 -5.78 27.83
CA TRP A 247 -8.28 -7.18 28.11
C TRP A 247 -6.93 -7.26 28.80
#